data_f7d6f19d569dd6078994c0fbf1a68079
#
_entry.id   f7d6f19d569dd6078994c0fbf1a68079
#
_cell.length_a   1.000
_cell.length_b   1.000
_cell.length_c   1.000
_cell.angle_alpha   90.00
_cell.angle_beta   90.00
_cell.angle_gamma   90.00
#
_symmetry.space_group_name_H-M   'P 1'
#
loop_
_entity.id
_entity.type
_entity.pdbx_description
1 polymer ?
#
loop_
_entity_poly.entity_id
_entity_poly.type
_entity_poly.pdbx_seq_one_letter_code
_entity_poly.pdbx_strand_id
1 'polypeptide(L)'
;MHPLTRRELLRRCSLGFGGIALSSLLSTPAFGAETSGKRPLKAKNVIFCYMSGGVSHVDSFDPKAALTKLNGKPMPVPVQRTVFNNNGDIMGTPWEAKRYGQSGIEMTNLFPQIANCADDLTVIRSMTSKVSEHAQGNYFFHTGFPFMGHPSAGAWLNYGLGSENQNLPGFVVLQSGNAGIPHGGVGVGQVLG
;
A
#
# COMPACT_ATOMS: atom_id res chain seq x y z
N MET A 1 10.07 30.12 4.87
CA MET A 1 9.69 28.81 4.32
C MET A 1 10.21 28.74 2.90
N HIS A 2 11.15 27.87 2.57
CA HIS A 2 11.60 27.70 1.19
C HIS A 2 10.49 27.02 0.39
N PRO A 3 10.17 27.52 -0.82
CA PRO A 3 9.21 26.88 -1.70
C PRO A 3 9.72 25.47 -2.06
N LEU A 4 8.86 24.48 -1.89
CA LEU A 4 9.17 23.10 -2.27
C LEU A 4 9.39 23.03 -3.79
N THR A 5 10.50 22.47 -4.21
CA THR A 5 10.70 22.16 -5.63
C THR A 5 9.76 21.05 -6.06
N ARG A 6 9.39 20.98 -7.36
CA ARG A 6 8.57 19.90 -7.92
C ARG A 6 9.12 18.52 -7.57
N ARG A 7 10.44 18.37 -7.57
CA ARG A 7 11.14 17.14 -7.20
C ARG A 7 10.96 16.77 -5.73
N GLU A 8 10.96 17.76 -4.86
CA GLU A 8 10.80 17.56 -3.42
C GLU A 8 9.35 17.27 -3.04
N LEU A 9 8.40 17.89 -3.75
CA LEU A 9 6.99 17.58 -3.66
C LEU A 9 6.73 16.10 -4.06
N LEU A 10 7.20 15.70 -5.23
CA LEU A 10 7.09 14.32 -5.72
C LEU A 10 7.76 13.33 -4.77
N ARG A 11 8.94 13.65 -4.24
CA ARG A 11 9.64 12.80 -3.27
C ARG A 11 8.88 12.64 -1.95
N ARG A 12 8.19 13.68 -1.49
CA ARG A 12 7.36 13.62 -0.27
C ARG A 12 6.03 12.88 -0.51
N CYS A 13 5.43 13.07 -1.68
CA CYS A 13 4.22 12.34 -2.07
C CYS A 13 4.50 10.85 -2.35
N SER A 14 5.73 10.49 -2.67
CA SER A 14 6.14 9.12 -3.03
C SER A 14 6.42 8.20 -1.84
N LEU A 15 6.12 8.61 -0.61
CA LEU A 15 6.28 7.75 0.58
C LEU A 15 5.25 6.60 0.64
N GLY A 16 4.28 6.57 -0.28
CA GLY A 16 3.35 5.47 -0.46
C GLY A 16 3.66 4.63 -1.70
N PHE A 17 2.72 3.73 -2.06
CA PHE A 17 2.80 2.82 -3.20
C PHE A 17 3.09 3.53 -4.55
N GLY A 18 2.63 4.78 -4.69
CA GLY A 18 2.95 5.63 -5.85
C GLY A 18 4.45 5.86 -6.07
N GLY A 19 5.27 5.81 -5.02
CA GLY A 19 6.71 5.93 -5.14
C GLY A 19 7.35 4.73 -5.83
N ILE A 20 6.83 3.54 -5.59
CA ILE A 20 7.32 2.31 -6.24
C ILE A 20 6.94 2.33 -7.73
N ALA A 21 5.71 2.69 -8.05
CA ALA A 21 5.26 2.84 -9.43
C ALA A 21 6.02 3.95 -10.17
N LEU A 22 6.22 5.10 -9.52
CA LEU A 22 6.94 6.24 -10.10
C LEU A 22 8.43 5.94 -10.27
N SER A 23 9.08 5.22 -9.35
CA SER A 23 10.49 4.85 -9.49
C SER A 23 10.74 3.94 -10.67
N SER A 24 9.79 3.07 -11.02
CA SER A 24 9.87 2.24 -12.22
C SER A 24 9.71 3.04 -13.53
N LEU A 25 8.96 4.14 -13.49
CA LEU A 25 8.76 5.05 -14.61
C LEU A 25 9.92 6.05 -14.77
N LEU A 26 10.48 6.52 -13.65
CA LEU A 26 11.62 7.44 -13.63
C LEU A 26 12.95 6.80 -14.06
N SER A 27 13.01 5.49 -14.20
CA SER A 27 14.16 4.78 -14.78
C SER A 27 14.28 4.93 -16.31
N THR A 28 13.41 5.71 -16.96
CA THR A 28 13.57 6.07 -18.37
C THR A 28 14.60 7.19 -18.54
N PRO A 29 15.37 7.20 -19.67
CA PRO A 29 16.45 8.18 -19.91
C PRO A 29 16.02 9.64 -19.91
N ALA A 30 14.72 9.92 -20.10
CA ALA A 30 14.15 11.28 -20.09
C ALA A 30 14.29 12.00 -18.74
N PHE A 31 14.53 11.27 -17.64
CA PHE A 31 14.61 11.87 -16.29
C PHE A 31 15.97 11.70 -15.60
N GLY A 32 17.01 11.35 -16.36
CA GLY A 32 18.42 11.42 -15.94
C GLY A 32 18.80 10.47 -14.83
N ALA A 33 19.72 9.71 -15.09
CA ALA A 33 20.84 9.04 -14.48
C ALA A 33 20.97 7.66 -15.13
N GLU A 34 22.05 7.48 -15.83
CA GLU A 34 22.51 6.19 -16.30
C GLU A 34 22.72 5.27 -15.09
N THR A 35 21.78 4.38 -14.82
CA THR A 35 22.00 3.25 -13.97
C THR A 35 22.24 2.04 -14.88
N SER A 36 23.50 1.62 -14.90
CA SER A 36 23.88 0.35 -15.49
C SER A 36 23.03 -0.76 -14.86
N GLY A 37 22.19 -1.41 -15.66
CA GLY A 37 21.34 -2.50 -15.20
C GLY A 37 19.83 -2.28 -15.34
N LYS A 38 19.41 -1.39 -16.22
CA LYS A 38 17.98 -1.15 -16.49
C LYS A 38 17.28 -2.42 -16.96
N ARG A 39 16.40 -2.96 -16.11
CA ARG A 39 15.45 -3.96 -16.56
C ARG A 39 14.44 -3.27 -17.49
N PRO A 40 14.13 -3.85 -18.67
CA PRO A 40 13.12 -3.25 -19.55
C PRO A 40 11.79 -3.17 -18.79
N LEU A 41 11.15 -2.01 -18.86
CA LEU A 41 9.82 -1.81 -18.29
C LEU A 41 8.83 -2.70 -19.04
N LYS A 42 8.21 -3.64 -18.35
CA LYS A 42 7.27 -4.60 -18.93
C LYS A 42 5.81 -4.23 -18.68
N ALA A 43 5.54 -3.56 -17.54
CA ALA A 43 4.20 -3.18 -17.15
C ALA A 43 3.76 -1.89 -17.86
N LYS A 44 2.63 -1.94 -18.56
CA LYS A 44 1.99 -0.79 -19.22
C LYS A 44 0.83 -0.25 -18.39
N ASN A 45 0.20 -1.09 -17.59
CA ASN A 45 -0.96 -0.77 -16.78
C ASN A 45 -0.73 -1.19 -15.34
N VAL A 46 -1.32 -0.44 -14.41
CA VAL A 46 -1.27 -0.75 -12.99
C VAL A 46 -2.70 -0.91 -12.48
N ILE A 47 -2.98 -2.03 -11.82
CA ILE A 47 -4.23 -2.25 -11.09
C ILE A 47 -3.90 -2.24 -9.62
N PHE A 48 -4.50 -1.29 -8.90
CA PHE A 48 -4.31 -1.15 -7.46
C PHE A 48 -5.50 -1.74 -6.71
N CYS A 49 -5.35 -2.95 -6.17
CA CYS A 49 -6.36 -3.64 -5.39
C CYS A 49 -6.25 -3.21 -3.91
N TYR A 50 -7.00 -2.21 -3.51
CA TYR A 50 -6.97 -1.67 -2.16
C TYR A 50 -7.99 -2.38 -1.26
N MET A 51 -7.53 -2.81 -0.09
CA MET A 51 -8.38 -3.36 0.97
C MET A 51 -8.57 -2.32 2.06
N SER A 52 -9.76 -1.68 2.06
CA SER A 52 -10.11 -0.66 3.05
C SER A 52 -10.15 -1.23 4.46
N GLY A 53 -9.64 -0.48 5.43
CA GLY A 53 -9.56 -0.90 6.82
C GLY A 53 -8.36 -1.81 7.13
N GLY A 54 -7.61 -2.20 6.11
CA GLY A 54 -6.45 -3.07 6.22
C GLY A 54 -6.80 -4.53 6.48
N VAL A 55 -5.96 -5.43 6.01
CA VAL A 55 -5.97 -6.82 6.42
C VAL A 55 -4.91 -7.02 7.49
N SER A 56 -5.17 -7.89 8.46
CA SER A 56 -4.15 -8.25 9.45
C SER A 56 -2.96 -8.90 8.76
N HIS A 57 -1.82 -8.22 8.74
CA HIS A 57 -0.62 -8.73 8.08
C HIS A 57 -0.08 -10.00 8.74
N VAL A 58 -0.17 -10.10 10.08
CA VAL A 58 0.28 -11.26 10.85
C VAL A 58 -0.62 -12.47 10.68
N ASP A 59 -1.86 -12.26 10.24
CA ASP A 59 -2.82 -13.33 9.93
C ASP A 59 -2.85 -13.68 8.44
N SER A 60 -2.05 -13.02 7.61
CA SER A 60 -2.06 -13.21 6.16
C SER A 60 -0.66 -13.42 5.57
N PHE A 61 0.04 -12.33 5.23
CA PHE A 61 1.29 -12.36 4.46
C PHE A 61 2.57 -12.33 5.30
N ASP A 62 2.44 -12.15 6.62
CA ASP A 62 3.58 -12.07 7.54
C ASP A 62 3.32 -12.80 8.86
N PRO A 63 3.02 -14.11 8.81
CA PRO A 63 2.71 -14.89 10.01
C PRO A 63 3.89 -14.89 11.00
N LYS A 64 3.56 -14.78 12.30
CA LYS A 64 4.55 -14.73 13.39
C LYS A 64 4.33 -15.89 14.35
N ALA A 65 5.16 -16.91 14.28
CA ALA A 65 5.13 -18.05 15.20
C ALA A 65 5.23 -17.63 16.67
N ALA A 66 5.85 -16.49 16.97
CA ALA A 66 5.93 -15.94 18.32
C ALA A 66 4.56 -15.56 18.89
N LEU A 67 3.64 -15.01 18.06
CA LEU A 67 2.29 -14.66 18.50
C LEU A 67 1.49 -15.91 18.87
N THR A 68 1.61 -16.98 18.10
CA THR A 68 0.97 -18.27 18.41
C THR A 68 1.48 -18.86 19.73
N LYS A 69 2.79 -18.79 19.98
CA LYS A 69 3.40 -19.26 21.24
C LYS A 69 2.99 -18.43 22.48
N LEU A 70 2.69 -17.15 22.27
CA LEU A 70 2.34 -16.21 23.33
C LEU A 70 0.81 -15.97 23.42
N ASN A 71 0.02 -16.74 22.70
CA ASN A 71 -1.44 -16.59 22.69
C ASN A 71 -2.01 -16.59 24.13
N GLY A 72 -2.86 -15.62 24.44
CA GLY A 72 -3.48 -15.43 25.74
C GLY A 72 -2.54 -14.91 26.83
N LYS A 73 -1.35 -14.43 26.46
CA LYS A 73 -0.40 -13.77 27.39
C LYS A 73 -0.33 -12.27 27.13
N PRO A 74 -0.03 -11.47 28.18
CA PRO A 74 0.18 -10.05 27.97
C PRO A 74 1.40 -9.80 27.08
N MET A 75 1.39 -8.63 26.40
CA MET A 75 2.50 -8.24 25.51
C MET A 75 3.80 -8.11 26.34
N PRO A 76 4.89 -8.82 25.95
CA PRO A 76 6.15 -8.82 26.71
C PRO A 76 6.98 -7.55 26.55
N VAL A 77 6.57 -6.65 25.63
CA VAL A 77 7.22 -5.36 25.36
C VAL A 77 6.23 -4.23 25.51
N PRO A 78 6.69 -3.01 25.86
CA PRO A 78 5.82 -1.85 25.90
C PRO A 78 5.16 -1.61 24.54
N VAL A 79 3.83 -1.52 24.53
CA VAL A 79 3.07 -1.19 23.34
C VAL A 79 2.95 0.32 23.25
N GLN A 80 3.31 0.86 22.09
CA GLN A 80 3.13 2.28 21.83
C GLN A 80 1.64 2.65 21.91
N ARG A 81 1.32 3.75 22.56
CA ARG A 81 -0.05 4.21 22.64
C ARG A 81 -0.61 4.52 21.26
N THR A 82 -1.80 3.99 20.99
CA THR A 82 -2.64 4.33 19.84
C THR A 82 -3.81 5.20 20.28
N VAL A 83 -4.63 5.65 19.35
CA VAL A 83 -5.82 6.48 19.65
C VAL A 83 -6.76 5.79 20.64
N PHE A 84 -6.91 4.48 20.55
CA PHE A 84 -7.87 3.70 21.35
C PHE A 84 -7.23 2.92 22.50
N ASN A 85 -5.98 2.92 22.68
CA ASN A 85 -5.16 2.41 23.77
C ASN A 85 -5.76 1.25 24.65
N ASN A 86 -6.61 0.43 24.07
CA ASN A 86 -7.25 -0.70 24.74
C ASN A 86 -6.70 -2.00 24.15
N ASN A 87 -5.46 -2.32 24.52
CA ASN A 87 -4.79 -3.53 24.08
C ASN A 87 -5.09 -4.66 25.07
N GLY A 88 -5.66 -5.74 24.57
CA GLY A 88 -5.80 -6.99 25.32
C GLY A 88 -4.52 -7.85 25.29
N ASP A 89 -4.68 -9.10 25.64
CA ASP A 89 -3.64 -10.12 25.51
C ASP A 89 -3.33 -10.43 24.05
N ILE A 90 -2.17 -11.05 23.83
CA ILE A 90 -1.73 -11.48 22.49
C ILE A 90 -2.71 -12.52 21.95
N MET A 91 -3.16 -12.33 20.73
CA MET A 91 -3.92 -13.31 19.97
C MET A 91 -3.03 -13.98 18.92
N GLY A 92 -2.91 -15.28 19.00
CA GLY A 92 -2.30 -16.08 17.93
C GLY A 92 -3.19 -16.16 16.72
N THR A 93 -2.60 -16.35 15.55
CA THR A 93 -3.38 -16.52 14.33
C THR A 93 -4.17 -17.84 14.33
N PRO A 94 -5.46 -17.81 13.93
CA PRO A 94 -6.25 -19.03 13.76
C PRO A 94 -5.96 -19.74 12.42
N TRP A 95 -5.22 -19.13 11.51
CA TRP A 95 -4.90 -19.67 10.20
C TRP A 95 -3.55 -20.38 10.18
N GLU A 96 -3.49 -21.45 9.39
CA GLU A 96 -2.27 -22.22 9.23
C GLU A 96 -1.28 -21.50 8.30
N ALA A 97 -0.05 -21.30 8.79
CA ALA A 97 1.03 -20.73 7.99
C ALA A 97 1.75 -21.85 7.23
N LYS A 98 1.96 -21.61 5.93
CA LYS A 98 2.67 -22.52 5.02
C LYS A 98 3.57 -21.74 4.07
N ARG A 99 4.53 -22.44 3.49
CA ARG A 99 5.32 -21.93 2.37
C ARG A 99 4.64 -22.30 1.06
N TYR A 100 4.49 -21.31 0.19
CA TYR A 100 3.82 -21.45 -1.09
C TYR A 100 4.78 -21.15 -2.25
N GLY A 101 4.50 -21.81 -3.39
CA GLY A 101 5.26 -21.68 -4.61
C GLY A 101 6.70 -22.18 -4.51
N GLN A 102 7.45 -22.00 -5.58
CA GLN A 102 8.89 -22.28 -5.64
C GLN A 102 9.70 -21.20 -4.90
N SER A 103 9.17 -19.97 -4.84
CA SER A 103 9.74 -18.85 -4.09
C SER A 103 9.77 -19.10 -2.58
N GLY A 104 8.92 -20.01 -2.08
CA GLY A 104 8.83 -20.35 -0.67
C GLY A 104 8.31 -19.22 0.20
N ILE A 105 7.50 -18.30 -0.34
CA ILE A 105 6.87 -17.23 0.43
C ILE A 105 5.98 -17.85 1.51
N GLU A 106 6.20 -17.44 2.76
CA GLU A 106 5.40 -17.87 3.88
C GLU A 106 4.16 -16.97 4.00
N MET A 107 2.98 -17.58 3.94
CA MET A 107 1.68 -16.95 4.10
C MET A 107 0.74 -17.89 4.86
N THR A 108 -0.37 -17.35 5.36
CA THR A 108 -1.43 -18.19 5.92
C THR A 108 -2.40 -18.64 4.83
N ASN A 109 -3.25 -19.60 5.16
CA ASN A 109 -4.31 -20.08 4.28
C ASN A 109 -5.57 -19.17 4.25
N LEU A 110 -5.48 -17.95 4.76
CA LEU A 110 -6.57 -16.98 4.73
C LEU A 110 -6.98 -16.60 3.29
N PHE A 111 -6.00 -16.48 2.39
CA PHE A 111 -6.22 -16.11 0.99
C PHE A 111 -5.70 -17.20 0.04
N PRO A 112 -6.41 -18.34 -0.07
CA PRO A 112 -5.90 -19.49 -0.83
C PRO A 112 -5.71 -19.20 -2.31
N GLN A 113 -6.53 -18.34 -2.91
CA GLN A 113 -6.40 -17.97 -4.33
C GLN A 113 -5.16 -17.10 -4.59
N ILE A 114 -4.84 -16.20 -3.67
CA ILE A 114 -3.61 -15.40 -3.76
C ILE A 114 -2.38 -16.29 -3.56
N ALA A 115 -2.48 -17.27 -2.68
CA ALA A 115 -1.40 -18.23 -2.43
C ALA A 115 -1.04 -19.06 -3.68
N ASN A 116 -1.99 -19.31 -4.58
CA ASN A 116 -1.72 -19.97 -5.86
C ASN A 116 -0.84 -19.12 -6.81
N CYS A 117 -0.77 -17.83 -6.59
CA CYS A 117 0.07 -16.89 -7.35
C CYS A 117 1.37 -16.53 -6.60
N ALA A 118 1.80 -17.33 -5.64
CA ALA A 118 2.90 -17.03 -4.74
C ALA A 118 4.20 -16.65 -5.46
N ASP A 119 4.49 -17.30 -6.58
CA ASP A 119 5.72 -17.07 -7.35
C ASP A 119 5.70 -15.75 -8.13
N ASP A 120 4.53 -15.16 -8.33
CA ASP A 120 4.34 -13.86 -8.97
C ASP A 120 4.28 -12.70 -7.95
N LEU A 121 4.34 -13.00 -6.64
CA LEU A 121 4.20 -12.02 -5.58
C LEU A 121 5.54 -11.51 -5.07
N THR A 122 5.55 -10.21 -4.75
CA THR A 122 6.59 -9.60 -3.89
C THR A 122 5.91 -9.05 -2.64
N VAL A 123 6.24 -9.58 -1.48
CA VAL A 123 5.69 -9.15 -0.19
C VAL A 123 6.67 -8.20 0.51
N ILE A 124 6.24 -6.96 0.73
CA ILE A 124 7.02 -5.94 1.43
C ILE A 124 6.57 -5.90 2.89
N ARG A 125 7.28 -6.64 3.76
CA ARG A 125 6.95 -6.77 5.19
C ARG A 125 7.44 -5.61 6.07
N SER A 126 8.25 -4.73 5.53
CA SER A 126 8.85 -3.59 6.23
C SER A 126 8.11 -2.27 6.07
N MET A 127 6.93 -2.29 5.46
CA MET A 127 6.11 -1.09 5.31
C MET A 127 5.61 -0.60 6.67
N THR A 128 5.78 0.70 6.94
CA THR A 128 5.33 1.35 8.16
C THR A 128 4.55 2.61 7.85
N SER A 129 3.68 3.03 8.76
CA SER A 129 2.94 4.29 8.68
C SER A 129 3.21 5.15 9.90
N LYS A 130 3.14 6.47 9.73
CA LYS A 130 3.21 7.45 10.84
C LYS A 130 1.86 7.68 11.51
N VAL A 131 0.80 7.09 10.97
CA VAL A 131 -0.56 7.25 11.46
C VAL A 131 -1.15 5.87 11.79
N SER A 132 -1.92 5.81 12.87
CA SER A 132 -2.48 4.57 13.42
C SER A 132 -4.01 4.49 13.28
N GLU A 133 -4.66 5.48 12.66
CA GLU A 133 -6.10 5.56 12.49
C GLU A 133 -6.47 5.30 11.02
N HIS A 134 -7.62 4.62 10.78
CA HIS A 134 -8.05 4.19 9.45
C HIS A 134 -8.21 5.32 8.44
N ALA A 135 -8.91 6.41 8.80
CA ALA A 135 -9.18 7.50 7.86
C ALA A 135 -7.87 8.20 7.45
N GLN A 136 -7.07 8.56 8.45
CA GLN A 136 -5.77 9.19 8.21
C GLN A 136 -4.81 8.22 7.49
N GLY A 137 -4.83 6.94 7.82
CA GLY A 137 -4.07 5.89 7.16
C GLY A 137 -4.44 5.74 5.69
N ASN A 138 -5.73 5.80 5.35
CA ASN A 138 -6.21 5.79 3.98
C ASN A 138 -5.68 6.98 3.19
N TYR A 139 -5.81 8.19 3.72
CA TYR A 139 -5.26 9.37 3.05
C TYR A 139 -3.75 9.26 2.89
N PHE A 140 -3.06 8.88 3.96
CA PHE A 140 -1.61 8.76 3.93
C PHE A 140 -1.14 7.74 2.90
N PHE A 141 -1.81 6.61 2.78
CA PHE A 141 -1.48 5.57 1.82
C PHE A 141 -1.69 6.00 0.37
N HIS A 142 -2.80 6.69 0.08
CA HIS A 142 -3.13 7.11 -1.27
C HIS A 142 -2.42 8.38 -1.73
N THR A 143 -2.10 9.29 -0.81
CA THR A 143 -1.62 10.63 -1.16
C THR A 143 -0.24 10.97 -0.60
N GLY A 144 0.23 10.24 0.40
CA GLY A 144 1.42 10.58 1.18
C GLY A 144 1.17 11.61 2.29
N PHE A 145 -0.10 12.04 2.49
CA PHE A 145 -0.49 12.99 3.54
C PHE A 145 -1.66 12.43 4.36
N PRO A 146 -1.67 12.65 5.69
CA PRO A 146 -2.72 12.10 6.56
C PRO A 146 -4.03 12.90 6.53
N PHE A 147 -4.16 13.90 5.67
CA PHE A 147 -5.32 14.80 5.58
C PHE A 147 -5.85 14.87 4.16
N MET A 148 -7.12 15.28 4.03
CA MET A 148 -7.76 15.55 2.74
C MET A 148 -7.11 16.71 1.98
N GLY A 149 -7.40 16.81 0.67
CA GLY A 149 -6.99 17.93 -0.18
C GLY A 149 -5.73 17.67 -1.00
N HIS A 150 -5.21 16.46 -0.98
CA HIS A 150 -4.05 16.07 -1.78
C HIS A 150 -4.43 15.06 -2.86
N PRO A 151 -3.93 15.20 -4.10
CA PRO A 151 -4.17 14.25 -5.17
C PRO A 151 -3.58 12.87 -4.84
N SER A 152 -4.26 11.83 -5.30
CA SER A 152 -3.76 10.46 -5.21
C SER A 152 -2.59 10.20 -6.17
N ALA A 153 -1.88 9.09 -5.94
CA ALA A 153 -0.80 8.67 -6.83
C ALA A 153 -1.29 8.50 -8.29
N GLY A 154 -2.49 7.94 -8.49
CA GLY A 154 -3.07 7.79 -9.83
C GLY A 154 -3.42 9.12 -10.48
N ALA A 155 -3.94 10.09 -9.72
CA ALA A 155 -4.20 11.44 -10.21
C ALA A 155 -2.90 12.14 -10.63
N TRP A 156 -1.83 12.03 -9.83
CA TRP A 156 -0.51 12.57 -10.16
C TRP A 156 0.11 11.93 -11.40
N LEU A 157 -0.03 10.62 -11.55
CA LEU A 157 0.46 9.90 -12.73
C LEU A 157 -0.28 10.36 -13.99
N ASN A 158 -1.60 10.46 -13.93
CA ASN A 158 -2.41 10.94 -15.05
C ASN A 158 -2.08 12.40 -15.41
N TYR A 159 -1.90 13.26 -14.41
CA TYR A 159 -1.51 14.66 -14.63
C TYR A 159 -0.12 14.80 -15.26
N GLY A 160 0.86 14.00 -14.81
CA GLY A 160 2.25 14.11 -15.24
C GLY A 160 2.57 13.39 -16.55
N LEU A 161 1.93 12.26 -16.82
CA LEU A 161 2.19 11.42 -17.98
C LEU A 161 1.08 11.48 -19.03
N GLY A 162 -0.11 11.94 -18.65
CA GLY A 162 -1.29 11.89 -19.52
C GLY A 162 -1.83 10.49 -19.72
N SER A 163 -2.64 10.33 -20.76
CA SER A 163 -3.18 9.05 -21.20
C SER A 163 -2.97 8.90 -22.71
N GLU A 164 -2.55 7.72 -23.13
CA GLU A 164 -2.50 7.36 -24.56
C GLU A 164 -3.90 7.17 -25.15
N ASN A 165 -4.90 6.91 -24.29
CA ASN A 165 -6.27 6.66 -24.70
C ASN A 165 -7.03 7.99 -24.80
N GLN A 166 -7.65 8.25 -25.96
CA GLN A 166 -8.44 9.47 -26.22
C GLN A 166 -9.91 9.34 -25.76
N ASN A 167 -10.38 8.12 -25.52
CA ASN A 167 -11.80 7.84 -25.24
C ASN A 167 -12.06 7.38 -23.80
N LEU A 168 -11.03 7.07 -23.03
CA LEU A 168 -11.14 6.63 -21.64
C LEU A 168 -10.19 7.42 -20.75
N PRO A 169 -10.59 7.70 -19.50
CA PRO A 169 -9.69 8.35 -18.56
C PRO A 169 -8.47 7.47 -18.26
N GLY A 170 -7.31 8.09 -18.09
CA GLY A 170 -6.06 7.39 -17.76
C GLY A 170 -6.01 6.87 -16.31
N PHE A 171 -6.90 7.38 -15.46
CA PHE A 171 -7.04 6.92 -14.07
C PHE A 171 -8.50 6.69 -13.74
N VAL A 172 -8.83 5.49 -13.30
CA VAL A 172 -10.19 5.08 -12.94
C VAL A 172 -10.21 4.50 -11.54
N VAL A 173 -11.16 4.94 -10.72
CA VAL A 173 -11.41 4.37 -9.39
C VAL A 173 -12.71 3.56 -9.45
N LEU A 174 -12.62 2.28 -9.13
CA LEU A 174 -13.75 1.40 -8.99
C LEU A 174 -14.03 1.19 -7.49
N GLN A 175 -15.26 1.48 -7.08
CA GLN A 175 -15.70 1.30 -5.70
C GLN A 175 -16.75 0.19 -5.65
N SER A 176 -16.56 -0.78 -4.78
CA SER A 176 -17.54 -1.83 -4.52
C SER A 176 -18.44 -1.44 -3.33
N GLY A 177 -19.78 -1.63 -3.49
CA GLY A 177 -20.77 -1.47 -2.45
C GLY A 177 -21.33 -0.05 -2.30
N ASN A 178 -22.52 0.02 -1.66
CA ASN A 178 -23.24 1.26 -1.33
C ASN A 178 -22.79 1.88 0.01
N ALA A 179 -21.94 1.22 0.75
CA ALA A 179 -21.42 1.76 1.98
C ALA A 179 -20.44 2.86 1.60
N GLY A 180 -20.84 4.08 1.81
CA GLY A 180 -19.88 5.16 2.00
C GLY A 180 -18.79 4.59 2.90
N ILE A 181 -17.55 4.71 2.53
CA ILE A 181 -16.44 4.11 3.27
C ILE A 181 -16.55 4.66 4.69
N PRO A 182 -16.75 3.82 5.71
CA PRO A 182 -17.04 4.28 7.05
C PRO A 182 -15.97 5.21 7.63
N HIS A 183 -14.85 5.35 6.99
CA HIS A 183 -13.70 6.10 7.49
C HIS A 183 -12.98 6.88 6.38
N GLY A 184 -13.70 7.72 5.67
CA GLY A 184 -13.10 8.79 4.87
C GLY A 184 -12.45 8.40 3.53
N GLY A 185 -12.82 7.28 2.96
CA GLY A 185 -12.22 6.82 1.72
C GLY A 185 -12.95 7.24 0.44
N VAL A 186 -13.92 8.13 0.50
CA VAL A 186 -14.57 8.64 -0.70
C VAL A 186 -13.76 9.81 -1.23
N GLY A 187 -13.32 9.72 -2.45
CA GLY A 187 -12.91 10.89 -3.18
C GLY A 187 -11.44 11.21 -3.27
N VAL A 188 -10.55 10.32 -2.85
CA VAL A 188 -9.11 10.54 -3.11
C VAL A 188 -8.79 10.52 -4.62
N GLY A 189 -9.68 9.91 -5.42
CA GLY A 189 -9.58 9.92 -6.88
C GLY A 189 -10.51 10.92 -7.58
N GLN A 190 -11.52 11.46 -6.86
CA GLN A 190 -12.53 12.36 -7.47
C GLN A 190 -12.14 13.85 -7.46
N VAL A 191 -11.03 14.21 -6.86
CA VAL A 191 -10.66 15.64 -6.70
C VAL A 191 -10.02 16.24 -7.95
N LEU A 192 -9.77 15.45 -8.99
CA LEU A 192 -9.32 15.93 -10.30
C LEU A 192 -10.04 15.14 -11.41
N GLY A 193 -11.34 15.29 -11.55
CA GLY A 193 -12.09 15.00 -12.76
C GLY A 193 -12.31 16.27 -13.52
#